data_35e99aadbf2990866f49d48a41c2b84d
#
_entry.id   35e99aadbf2990866f49d48a41c2b84d
#
_cell.length_a   1.000
_cell.length_b   1.000
_cell.length_c   1.000
_cell.angle_alpha   90.00
_cell.angle_beta   90.00
_cell.angle_gamma   90.00
#
_symmetry.space_group_name_H-M   'P 1'
#
loop_
_entity.id
_entity.type
_entity.pdbx_description
1 polymer ?
#
loop_
_entity_poly.entity_id
_entity_poly.type
_entity_poly.pdbx_seq_one_letter_code
_entity_poly.pdbx_strand_id
1 'polypeptide(L)'
;MRQTLVLLLICTASFMNVLDVTVVSVALPDMGAALGASLSELQWVVNAYTLPLGTLLMSAATLSGSVGRLRLFRWGVVLFTAGSLVCALAPSVGVLDWSRFIQGVGGAIFLGVGVPMISDRYQAGPARARAIGVYGAVSGAAIALGPLLGGGLVLMAGWRSIFWVNVPVGLAVWLGSRWVPEVGADRGGAAGKAASRKVDWPGTALCVAMTGALTLALLQGNTWGWASPVIVSLLAGSAVLLAAFCLVERRSASPMVDVSILTEPTYAGSVLVGFVIQAALIGPMAFLSLYAQNIYRLTPAQTGLCFLPFSASALIVAATCGGAVRRHGARASLLGIVLGGVIGSCLLMLLRGSSTWLVLIPGLVLAGAATGATGTIVNQLAVSSADEDTAGMTSGFSASARQLGIVMGVAVMGVSYERVIRSVMTMAPQIGVLGRTADRERLISLVASGKGLRALDGWPTATPAAMRSHLAPLVRSATDAGLGVSLGVGAAVMLAVAIHLALTVPGRRQKREVSHLFAS
;
A
#
# COMPACT_ATOMS: atom_id res chain seq x y z
N MET A 1 2.06 -22.65 -26.07
CA MET A 1 1.28 -21.41 -26.35
C MET A 1 0.23 -21.08 -25.28
N ARG A 2 -0.67 -21.99 -24.88
CA ARG A 2 -1.75 -21.67 -23.92
C ARG A 2 -1.28 -21.31 -22.50
N GLN A 3 -0.22 -21.96 -21.99
CA GLN A 3 0.36 -21.64 -20.66
C GLN A 3 0.98 -20.24 -20.64
N THR A 4 1.70 -19.87 -21.69
CA THR A 4 2.31 -18.55 -21.83
C THR A 4 1.27 -17.44 -21.91
N LEU A 5 0.15 -17.66 -22.62
CA LEU A 5 -0.96 -16.71 -22.68
C LEU A 5 -1.56 -16.45 -21.29
N VAL A 6 -1.82 -17.51 -20.51
CA VAL A 6 -2.35 -17.36 -19.14
C VAL A 6 -1.41 -16.56 -18.27
N LEU A 7 -0.10 -16.88 -18.30
CA LEU A 7 0.91 -16.13 -17.56
C LEU A 7 0.95 -14.66 -17.98
N LEU A 8 0.93 -14.38 -19.28
CA LEU A 8 0.90 -13.02 -19.81
C LEU A 8 -0.31 -12.24 -19.30
N LEU A 9 -1.52 -12.80 -19.34
CA LEU A 9 -2.74 -12.14 -18.90
C LEU A 9 -2.71 -11.85 -17.40
N ILE A 10 -2.25 -12.79 -16.57
CA ILE A 10 -2.13 -12.61 -15.13
C ILE A 10 -1.07 -11.55 -14.82
N CYS A 11 0.08 -11.60 -15.50
CA CYS A 11 1.14 -10.61 -15.32
C CYS A 11 0.68 -9.20 -15.74
N THR A 12 -0.05 -9.07 -16.85
CA THR A 12 -0.59 -7.78 -17.31
C THR A 12 -1.63 -7.23 -16.31
N ALA A 13 -2.54 -8.07 -15.82
CA ALA A 13 -3.50 -7.65 -14.80
C ALA A 13 -2.82 -7.24 -13.50
N SER A 14 -1.82 -8.01 -13.04
CA SER A 14 -1.03 -7.66 -11.85
C SER A 14 -0.24 -6.36 -12.04
N PHE A 15 0.39 -6.18 -13.21
CA PHE A 15 1.10 -4.95 -13.56
C PHE A 15 0.16 -3.74 -13.47
N MET A 16 -1.01 -3.83 -14.11
CA MET A 16 -2.03 -2.78 -14.10
C MET A 16 -2.49 -2.43 -12.68
N ASN A 17 -2.74 -3.45 -11.83
CA ASN A 17 -3.14 -3.25 -10.44
C ASN A 17 -2.07 -2.55 -9.60
N VAL A 18 -0.83 -3.04 -9.66
CA VAL A 18 0.29 -2.51 -8.86
C VAL A 18 0.70 -1.12 -9.35
N LEU A 19 0.65 -0.92 -10.67
CA LEU A 19 0.87 0.39 -11.29
C LEU A 19 -0.15 1.41 -10.77
N ASP A 20 -1.43 1.05 -10.73
CA ASP A 20 -2.52 1.92 -10.28
C ASP A 20 -2.31 2.44 -8.84
N VAL A 21 -1.80 1.60 -7.93
CA VAL A 21 -1.46 2.03 -6.55
C VAL A 21 -0.40 3.13 -6.54
N THR A 22 0.62 2.99 -7.37
CA THR A 22 1.80 3.88 -7.31
C THR A 22 1.63 5.15 -8.13
N VAL A 23 0.95 5.07 -9.27
CA VAL A 23 0.67 6.20 -10.17
C VAL A 23 -0.23 7.24 -9.50
N VAL A 24 -1.25 6.80 -8.75
CA VAL A 24 -2.19 7.69 -8.03
C VAL A 24 -1.45 8.62 -7.07
N SER A 25 -0.41 8.14 -6.38
CA SER A 25 0.35 8.96 -5.43
C SER A 25 0.98 10.20 -6.08
N VAL A 26 1.42 10.09 -7.34
CA VAL A 26 1.98 11.22 -8.11
C VAL A 26 0.89 12.18 -8.60
N ALA A 27 -0.31 11.66 -8.87
CA ALA A 27 -1.45 12.43 -9.39
C ALA A 27 -2.26 13.15 -8.30
N LEU A 28 -2.09 12.77 -7.01
CA LEU A 28 -2.86 13.33 -5.88
C LEU A 28 -2.87 14.86 -5.82
N PRO A 29 -1.74 15.59 -6.02
CA PRO A 29 -1.76 17.04 -6.00
C PRO A 29 -2.65 17.66 -7.07
N ASP A 30 -2.63 17.09 -8.29
CA ASP A 30 -3.45 17.57 -9.40
C ASP A 30 -4.93 17.23 -9.21
N MET A 31 -5.24 16.05 -8.65
CA MET A 31 -6.60 15.69 -8.23
C MET A 31 -7.12 16.68 -7.19
N GLY A 32 -6.30 16.99 -6.17
CA GLY A 32 -6.64 17.96 -5.12
C GLY A 32 -6.92 19.35 -5.66
N ALA A 33 -6.10 19.82 -6.63
CA ALA A 33 -6.30 21.10 -7.27
C ALA A 33 -7.55 21.13 -8.16
N ALA A 34 -7.78 20.07 -8.95
CA ALA A 34 -8.88 19.99 -9.90
C ALA A 34 -10.25 19.76 -9.25
N LEU A 35 -10.31 19.00 -8.16
CA LEU A 35 -11.56 18.63 -7.46
C LEU A 35 -11.81 19.46 -6.20
N GLY A 36 -10.88 20.34 -5.82
CA GLY A 36 -10.97 21.12 -4.58
C GLY A 36 -10.88 20.27 -3.30
N ALA A 37 -10.24 19.09 -3.40
CA ALA A 37 -10.23 18.09 -2.35
C ALA A 37 -9.37 18.48 -1.15
N SER A 38 -9.86 18.15 0.05
CA SER A 38 -9.11 18.19 1.30
C SER A 38 -8.07 17.07 1.37
N LEU A 39 -7.13 17.16 2.32
CA LEU A 39 -6.13 16.09 2.54
C LEU A 39 -6.80 14.76 2.91
N SER A 40 -7.83 14.81 3.78
CA SER A 40 -8.59 13.62 4.18
C SER A 40 -9.25 12.92 2.97
N GLU A 41 -9.85 13.70 2.07
CA GLU A 41 -10.44 13.16 0.84
C GLU A 41 -9.38 12.56 -0.09
N LEU A 42 -8.22 13.21 -0.25
CA LEU A 42 -7.11 12.64 -1.03
C LEU A 42 -6.57 11.34 -0.42
N GLN A 43 -6.56 11.21 0.90
CA GLN A 43 -6.23 9.97 1.58
C GLN A 43 -7.26 8.88 1.29
N TRP A 44 -8.54 9.25 1.19
CA TRP A 44 -9.60 8.33 0.80
C TRP A 44 -9.45 7.83 -0.63
N VAL A 45 -9.00 8.64 -1.58
CA VAL A 45 -8.71 8.18 -2.95
C VAL A 45 -7.75 6.98 -2.95
N VAL A 46 -6.76 6.97 -2.05
CA VAL A 46 -5.83 5.84 -1.88
C VAL A 46 -6.48 4.71 -1.09
N ASN A 47 -7.10 5.03 0.04
CA ASN A 47 -7.62 4.03 0.98
C ASN A 47 -8.86 3.30 0.48
N ALA A 48 -9.74 3.99 -0.25
CA ALA A 48 -10.94 3.38 -0.83
C ALA A 48 -10.58 2.23 -1.80
N TYR A 49 -9.41 2.30 -2.44
CA TYR A 49 -8.90 1.23 -3.28
C TYR A 49 -8.16 0.14 -2.50
N THR A 50 -7.25 0.53 -1.61
CA THR A 50 -6.36 -0.42 -0.94
C THR A 50 -7.07 -1.21 0.17
N LEU A 51 -8.12 -0.64 0.78
CA LEU A 51 -8.92 -1.29 1.81
C LEU A 51 -9.62 -2.55 1.29
N PRO A 52 -10.48 -2.51 0.25
CA PRO A 52 -11.10 -3.71 -0.29
C PRO A 52 -10.06 -4.66 -0.89
N LEU A 53 -8.99 -4.14 -1.48
CA LEU A 53 -7.90 -4.95 -2.00
C LEU A 53 -7.27 -5.80 -0.88
N GLY A 54 -6.95 -5.20 0.27
CA GLY A 54 -6.34 -5.90 1.40
C GLY A 54 -7.27 -6.90 2.09
N THR A 55 -8.55 -6.55 2.24
CA THR A 55 -9.51 -7.37 3.01
C THR A 55 -10.12 -8.51 2.19
N LEU A 56 -10.35 -8.32 0.88
CA LEU A 56 -11.04 -9.30 0.04
C LEU A 56 -10.09 -10.25 -0.72
N LEU A 57 -8.78 -9.98 -0.73
CA LEU A 57 -7.81 -10.77 -1.51
C LEU A 57 -7.86 -12.26 -1.14
N MET A 58 -7.90 -12.59 0.15
CA MET A 58 -7.93 -13.98 0.64
C MET A 58 -9.28 -14.64 0.34
N SER A 59 -10.38 -13.93 0.58
CA SER A 59 -11.72 -14.43 0.28
C SER A 59 -11.89 -14.70 -1.21
N ALA A 60 -11.33 -13.87 -2.08
CA ALA A 60 -11.33 -14.09 -3.51
C ALA A 60 -10.55 -15.36 -3.91
N ALA A 61 -9.39 -15.62 -3.28
CA ALA A 61 -8.63 -16.83 -3.51
C ALA A 61 -9.43 -18.09 -3.14
N THR A 62 -10.12 -18.09 -1.99
CA THR A 62 -10.97 -19.20 -1.54
C THR A 62 -12.20 -19.36 -2.44
N LEU A 63 -12.88 -18.26 -2.77
CA LEU A 63 -14.07 -18.27 -3.65
C LEU A 63 -13.74 -18.83 -5.05
N SER A 64 -12.50 -18.69 -5.49
CA SER A 64 -12.06 -19.17 -6.80
C SER A 64 -12.21 -20.69 -6.99
N GLY A 65 -12.14 -21.44 -5.88
CA GLY A 65 -12.33 -22.90 -5.88
C GLY A 65 -13.76 -23.32 -6.23
N SER A 66 -14.77 -22.56 -5.76
CA SER A 66 -16.20 -22.88 -5.97
C SER A 66 -16.80 -22.27 -7.23
N VAL A 67 -16.42 -21.06 -7.58
CA VAL A 67 -16.97 -20.31 -8.75
C VAL A 67 -16.23 -20.65 -10.05
N GLY A 68 -14.97 -21.08 -9.96
CA GLY A 68 -14.08 -21.27 -11.08
C GLY A 68 -13.11 -20.09 -11.26
N ARG A 69 -11.80 -20.41 -11.28
CA ARG A 69 -10.72 -19.41 -11.25
C ARG A 69 -10.75 -18.45 -12.43
N LEU A 70 -10.94 -18.97 -13.64
CA LEU A 70 -10.96 -18.14 -14.84
C LEU A 70 -12.19 -17.24 -14.92
N ARG A 71 -13.35 -17.74 -14.47
CA ARG A 71 -14.59 -16.95 -14.40
C ARG A 71 -14.43 -15.79 -13.42
N LEU A 72 -13.91 -16.08 -12.23
CA LEU A 72 -13.69 -15.07 -11.19
C LEU A 72 -12.64 -14.05 -11.65
N PHE A 73 -11.55 -14.48 -12.30
CA PHE A 73 -10.56 -13.59 -12.90
C PHE A 73 -11.20 -12.60 -13.89
N ARG A 74 -12.04 -13.10 -14.80
CA ARG A 74 -12.77 -12.25 -15.78
C ARG A 74 -13.66 -11.22 -15.10
N TRP A 75 -14.41 -11.62 -14.07
CA TRP A 75 -15.24 -10.69 -13.29
C TRP A 75 -14.39 -9.62 -12.59
N GLY A 76 -13.29 -10.01 -11.98
CA GLY A 76 -12.36 -9.07 -11.34
C GLY A 76 -11.82 -8.03 -12.33
N VAL A 77 -11.38 -8.47 -13.51
CA VAL A 77 -10.90 -7.58 -14.58
C VAL A 77 -11.99 -6.63 -15.07
N VAL A 78 -13.22 -7.11 -15.24
CA VAL A 78 -14.36 -6.27 -15.66
C VAL A 78 -14.67 -5.21 -14.59
N LEU A 79 -14.75 -5.59 -13.32
CA LEU A 79 -15.02 -4.66 -12.22
C LEU A 79 -13.91 -3.60 -12.10
N PHE A 80 -12.65 -4.02 -12.17
CA PHE A 80 -11.51 -3.10 -12.14
C PHE A 80 -11.55 -2.10 -13.30
N THR A 81 -11.79 -2.60 -14.52
CA THR A 81 -11.83 -1.78 -15.73
C THR A 81 -13.00 -0.80 -15.72
N ALA A 82 -14.18 -1.25 -15.30
CA ALA A 82 -15.36 -0.41 -15.15
C ALA A 82 -15.14 0.66 -14.06
N GLY A 83 -14.60 0.26 -12.91
CA GLY A 83 -14.21 1.19 -11.84
C GLY A 83 -13.22 2.24 -12.34
N SER A 84 -12.21 1.82 -13.12
CA SER A 84 -11.23 2.73 -13.71
C SER A 84 -11.86 3.73 -14.70
N LEU A 85 -12.79 3.27 -15.51
CA LEU A 85 -13.55 4.14 -16.42
C LEU A 85 -14.35 5.20 -15.64
N VAL A 86 -15.03 4.81 -14.56
CA VAL A 86 -15.79 5.76 -13.72
C VAL A 86 -14.83 6.72 -13.00
N CYS A 87 -13.66 6.27 -12.52
CA CYS A 87 -12.62 7.13 -11.97
C CYS A 87 -12.17 8.20 -12.98
N ALA A 88 -11.94 7.80 -14.24
CA ALA A 88 -11.52 8.71 -15.31
C ALA A 88 -12.57 9.80 -15.61
N LEU A 89 -13.85 9.48 -15.43
CA LEU A 89 -14.99 10.38 -15.67
C LEU A 89 -15.48 11.10 -14.41
N ALA A 90 -14.87 10.86 -13.23
CA ALA A 90 -15.36 11.36 -11.96
C ALA A 90 -15.47 12.89 -11.91
N PRO A 91 -16.68 13.45 -11.62
CA PRO A 91 -16.89 14.89 -11.49
C PRO A 91 -16.59 15.40 -10.07
N SER A 92 -16.52 14.52 -9.08
CA SER A 92 -16.32 14.86 -7.67
C SER A 92 -15.48 13.81 -6.97
N VAL A 93 -14.91 14.16 -5.81
CA VAL A 93 -14.10 13.24 -4.99
C VAL A 93 -14.94 12.06 -4.51
N GLY A 94 -16.19 12.27 -4.11
CA GLY A 94 -17.06 11.17 -3.66
C GLY A 94 -17.32 10.12 -4.74
N VAL A 95 -17.52 10.53 -6.00
CA VAL A 95 -17.63 9.59 -7.13
C VAL A 95 -16.32 8.88 -7.37
N LEU A 96 -15.19 9.59 -7.25
CA LEU A 96 -13.87 9.02 -7.38
C LEU A 96 -13.63 7.95 -6.30
N ASP A 97 -13.95 8.22 -5.04
CA ASP A 97 -13.75 7.28 -3.92
C ASP A 97 -14.60 6.01 -4.07
N TRP A 98 -15.88 6.15 -4.43
CA TRP A 98 -16.74 4.98 -4.69
C TRP A 98 -16.25 4.14 -5.87
N SER A 99 -15.81 4.78 -6.94
CA SER A 99 -15.26 4.06 -8.09
C SER A 99 -13.92 3.40 -7.76
N ARG A 100 -13.10 4.02 -6.91
CA ARG A 100 -11.86 3.42 -6.36
C ARG A 100 -12.17 2.19 -5.51
N PHE A 101 -13.24 2.23 -4.71
CA PHE A 101 -13.67 1.05 -3.94
C PHE A 101 -14.04 -0.11 -4.87
N ILE A 102 -14.86 0.12 -5.89
CA ILE A 102 -15.23 -0.89 -6.88
C ILE A 102 -13.99 -1.43 -7.61
N GLN A 103 -13.07 -0.55 -7.99
CA GLN A 103 -11.81 -0.90 -8.63
C GLN A 103 -10.95 -1.78 -7.70
N GLY A 104 -10.87 -1.45 -6.41
CA GLY A 104 -10.16 -2.25 -5.40
C GLY A 104 -10.76 -3.64 -5.20
N VAL A 105 -12.09 -3.77 -5.19
CA VAL A 105 -12.78 -5.08 -5.19
C VAL A 105 -12.39 -5.90 -6.43
N GLY A 106 -12.43 -5.30 -7.61
CA GLY A 106 -12.00 -5.96 -8.85
C GLY A 106 -10.55 -6.43 -8.79
N GLY A 107 -9.65 -5.56 -8.28
CA GLY A 107 -8.24 -5.85 -8.05
C GLY A 107 -8.02 -7.03 -7.11
N ALA A 108 -8.71 -7.06 -5.96
CA ALA A 108 -8.65 -8.15 -5.00
C ALA A 108 -9.05 -9.50 -5.64
N ILE A 109 -10.10 -9.48 -6.45
CA ILE A 109 -10.61 -10.68 -7.11
C ILE A 109 -9.56 -11.25 -8.07
N PHE A 110 -9.06 -10.50 -9.03
CA PHE A 110 -8.15 -11.09 -10.03
C PHE A 110 -6.74 -11.36 -9.47
N LEU A 111 -6.25 -10.58 -8.49
CA LEU A 111 -4.98 -10.89 -7.83
C LEU A 111 -5.08 -12.15 -6.96
N GLY A 112 -6.19 -12.31 -6.21
CA GLY A 112 -6.41 -13.49 -5.37
C GLY A 112 -6.41 -14.79 -6.16
N VAL A 113 -6.85 -14.76 -7.42
CA VAL A 113 -6.85 -15.95 -8.29
C VAL A 113 -5.58 -16.10 -9.15
N GLY A 114 -4.72 -15.09 -9.22
CA GLY A 114 -3.56 -15.07 -10.12
C GLY A 114 -2.59 -16.22 -9.89
N VAL A 115 -2.07 -16.37 -8.66
CA VAL A 115 -1.12 -17.44 -8.30
C VAL A 115 -1.78 -18.83 -8.39
N PRO A 116 -3.01 -19.07 -7.89
CA PRO A 116 -3.74 -20.30 -8.14
C PRO A 116 -3.87 -20.68 -9.62
N MET A 117 -4.16 -19.71 -10.51
CA MET A 117 -4.24 -19.96 -11.95
C MET A 117 -2.89 -20.36 -12.56
N ILE A 118 -1.78 -19.80 -12.09
CA ILE A 118 -0.44 -20.23 -12.50
C ILE A 118 -0.21 -21.68 -12.07
N SER A 119 -0.56 -22.00 -10.81
CA SER A 119 -0.38 -23.34 -10.25
C SER A 119 -1.18 -24.43 -10.96
N ASP A 120 -2.34 -24.10 -11.54
CA ASP A 120 -3.14 -25.04 -12.35
C ASP A 120 -2.50 -25.39 -13.69
N ARG A 121 -1.75 -24.45 -14.24
CA ARG A 121 -1.22 -24.55 -15.61
C ARG A 121 0.22 -25.06 -15.66
N TYR A 122 0.98 -24.86 -14.60
CA TYR A 122 2.37 -25.27 -14.51
C TYR A 122 2.52 -26.40 -13.49
N GLN A 123 3.09 -27.54 -13.92
CA GLN A 123 3.41 -28.64 -13.02
C GLN A 123 4.34 -28.18 -11.90
N ALA A 124 4.22 -28.81 -10.73
CA ALA A 124 5.13 -28.57 -9.60
C ALA A 124 6.58 -28.79 -10.02
N GLY A 125 7.46 -27.86 -9.59
CA GLY A 125 8.87 -27.90 -9.95
C GLY A 125 9.39 -26.61 -10.56
N PRO A 126 10.54 -26.67 -11.27
CA PRO A 126 11.24 -25.47 -11.75
C PRO A 126 10.43 -24.57 -12.69
N ALA A 127 9.52 -25.16 -13.48
CA ALA A 127 8.67 -24.40 -14.41
C ALA A 127 7.65 -23.52 -13.69
N ARG A 128 6.98 -24.05 -12.65
CA ARG A 128 6.06 -23.28 -11.78
C ARG A 128 6.82 -22.20 -11.02
N ALA A 129 7.97 -22.52 -10.44
CA ALA A 129 8.80 -21.56 -9.72
C ALA A 129 9.23 -20.41 -10.63
N ARG A 130 9.60 -20.69 -11.88
CA ARG A 130 9.94 -19.67 -12.89
C ARG A 130 8.74 -18.79 -13.24
N ALA A 131 7.56 -19.38 -13.44
CA ALA A 131 6.35 -18.62 -13.76
C ALA A 131 5.94 -17.68 -12.62
N ILE A 132 6.00 -18.13 -11.37
CA ILE A 132 5.75 -17.31 -10.18
C ILE A 132 6.84 -16.22 -10.05
N GLY A 133 8.10 -16.55 -10.37
CA GLY A 133 9.19 -15.58 -10.42
C GLY A 133 8.95 -14.46 -11.44
N VAL A 134 8.47 -14.80 -12.65
CA VAL A 134 8.09 -13.81 -13.67
C VAL A 134 6.95 -12.92 -13.19
N TYR A 135 5.91 -13.51 -12.57
CA TYR A 135 4.80 -12.77 -11.97
C TYR A 135 5.29 -11.76 -10.91
N GLY A 136 6.19 -12.19 -10.02
CA GLY A 136 6.80 -11.32 -9.02
C GLY A 136 7.67 -10.21 -9.62
N ALA A 137 8.46 -10.53 -10.65
CA ALA A 137 9.30 -9.56 -11.36
C ALA A 137 8.47 -8.49 -12.07
N VAL A 138 7.35 -8.87 -12.70
CA VAL A 138 6.42 -7.94 -13.36
C VAL A 138 5.75 -7.02 -12.34
N SER A 139 5.35 -7.56 -11.18
CA SER A 139 4.80 -6.74 -10.08
C SER A 139 5.84 -5.76 -9.53
N GLY A 140 7.10 -6.19 -9.39
CA GLY A 140 8.21 -5.30 -9.01
C GLY A 140 8.47 -4.21 -10.04
N ALA A 141 8.43 -4.55 -11.33
CA ALA A 141 8.58 -3.57 -12.41
C ALA A 141 7.44 -2.52 -12.42
N ALA A 142 6.21 -2.93 -12.08
CA ALA A 142 5.08 -2.00 -11.96
C ALA A 142 5.31 -0.98 -10.84
N ILE A 143 5.83 -1.40 -9.68
CA ILE A 143 6.20 -0.49 -8.59
C ILE A 143 7.26 0.49 -9.08
N ALA A 144 8.27 -0.01 -9.79
CA ALA A 144 9.39 0.78 -10.28
C ALA A 144 8.96 1.82 -11.33
N LEU A 145 8.10 1.44 -12.26
CA LEU A 145 7.66 2.28 -13.36
C LEU A 145 6.52 3.23 -12.98
N GLY A 146 5.81 2.95 -11.88
CA GLY A 146 4.61 3.68 -11.49
C GLY A 146 4.79 5.18 -11.41
N PRO A 147 5.71 5.70 -10.59
CA PRO A 147 5.90 7.14 -10.47
C PRO A 147 6.30 7.81 -11.80
N LEU A 148 7.14 7.15 -12.60
CA LEU A 148 7.58 7.66 -13.90
C LEU A 148 6.44 7.72 -14.92
N LEU A 149 5.70 6.60 -15.08
CA LEU A 149 4.56 6.54 -15.98
C LEU A 149 3.43 7.47 -15.52
N GLY A 150 3.19 7.52 -14.20
CA GLY A 150 2.21 8.42 -13.61
C GLY A 150 2.52 9.87 -13.87
N GLY A 151 3.75 10.31 -13.61
CA GLY A 151 4.21 11.66 -13.89
C GLY A 151 4.10 12.03 -15.37
N GLY A 152 4.47 11.09 -16.26
CA GLY A 152 4.34 11.27 -17.71
C GLY A 152 2.89 11.40 -18.17
N LEU A 153 2.02 10.51 -17.73
CA LEU A 153 0.59 10.52 -18.06
C LEU A 153 -0.11 11.80 -17.57
N VAL A 154 0.16 12.21 -16.33
CA VAL A 154 -0.40 13.44 -15.76
C VAL A 154 0.05 14.66 -16.53
N LEU A 155 1.33 14.72 -16.90
CA LEU A 155 1.87 15.84 -17.69
C LEU A 155 1.24 15.93 -19.09
N MET A 156 1.02 14.80 -19.77
CA MET A 156 0.55 14.74 -21.14
C MET A 156 -0.96 14.96 -21.27
N ALA A 157 -1.76 14.42 -20.35
CA ALA A 157 -3.21 14.37 -20.48
C ALA A 157 -3.97 14.57 -19.16
N GLY A 158 -3.30 15.11 -18.13
CA GLY A 158 -3.88 15.36 -16.81
C GLY A 158 -4.09 14.09 -15.98
N TRP A 159 -4.49 14.25 -14.71
CA TRP A 159 -4.62 13.15 -13.75
C TRP A 159 -5.61 12.05 -14.16
N ARG A 160 -6.62 12.36 -14.97
CA ARG A 160 -7.60 11.38 -15.44
C ARG A 160 -6.98 10.32 -16.35
N SER A 161 -5.89 10.63 -17.02
CA SER A 161 -5.20 9.71 -17.94
C SER A 161 -4.67 8.46 -17.26
N ILE A 162 -4.32 8.53 -15.96
CA ILE A 162 -3.86 7.38 -15.19
C ILE A 162 -4.93 6.29 -15.09
N PHE A 163 -6.20 6.67 -15.09
CA PHE A 163 -7.32 5.73 -15.09
C PHE A 163 -7.71 5.31 -16.50
N TRP A 164 -7.64 6.24 -17.47
CA TRP A 164 -7.93 5.93 -18.87
C TRP A 164 -7.04 4.83 -19.42
N VAL A 165 -5.75 4.78 -19.06
CA VAL A 165 -4.81 3.76 -19.55
C VAL A 165 -5.23 2.33 -19.13
N ASN A 166 -5.90 2.18 -17.99
CA ASN A 166 -6.37 0.88 -17.52
C ASN A 166 -7.51 0.32 -18.37
N VAL A 167 -8.29 1.18 -19.05
CA VAL A 167 -9.47 0.74 -19.82
C VAL A 167 -9.07 -0.12 -21.02
N PRO A 168 -8.20 0.32 -21.96
CA PRO A 168 -7.78 -0.52 -23.08
C PRO A 168 -6.99 -1.74 -22.62
N VAL A 169 -6.16 -1.62 -21.56
CA VAL A 169 -5.39 -2.76 -21.03
C VAL A 169 -6.32 -3.81 -20.41
N GLY A 170 -7.27 -3.39 -19.58
CA GLY A 170 -8.24 -4.29 -18.98
C GLY A 170 -9.15 -4.97 -20.01
N LEU A 171 -9.58 -4.23 -21.03
CA LEU A 171 -10.34 -4.80 -22.15
C LEU A 171 -9.51 -5.84 -22.92
N ALA A 172 -8.23 -5.57 -23.19
CA ALA A 172 -7.33 -6.52 -23.86
C ALA A 172 -7.13 -7.79 -23.01
N VAL A 173 -6.95 -7.66 -21.69
CA VAL A 173 -6.86 -8.81 -20.77
C VAL A 173 -8.15 -9.60 -20.75
N TRP A 174 -9.30 -8.94 -20.69
CA TRP A 174 -10.61 -9.61 -20.70
C TRP A 174 -10.87 -10.35 -22.02
N LEU A 175 -10.64 -9.72 -23.16
CA LEU A 175 -10.75 -10.34 -24.47
C LEU A 175 -9.78 -11.51 -24.60
N GLY A 176 -8.50 -11.32 -24.25
CA GLY A 176 -7.49 -12.38 -24.28
C GLY A 176 -7.85 -13.58 -23.41
N SER A 177 -8.54 -13.35 -22.29
CA SER A 177 -9.00 -14.42 -21.41
C SER A 177 -10.04 -15.35 -22.06
N ARG A 178 -10.75 -14.90 -23.11
CA ARG A 178 -11.74 -15.72 -23.84
C ARG A 178 -11.10 -16.91 -24.58
N TRP A 179 -9.83 -16.77 -24.99
CA TRP A 179 -9.09 -17.86 -25.63
C TRP A 179 -8.43 -18.83 -24.64
N VAL A 180 -8.59 -18.58 -23.33
CA VAL A 180 -8.12 -19.48 -22.29
C VAL A 180 -9.23 -20.48 -21.98
N PRO A 181 -9.00 -21.81 -22.14
CA PRO A 181 -9.98 -22.82 -21.75
C PRO A 181 -10.07 -22.89 -20.22
N GLU A 182 -11.28 -23.12 -19.71
CA GLU A 182 -11.45 -23.44 -18.28
C GLU A 182 -10.75 -24.78 -18.00
N VAL A 183 -10.01 -24.85 -16.91
CA VAL A 183 -9.48 -26.12 -16.41
C VAL A 183 -10.61 -26.76 -15.63
N GLY A 184 -11.11 -27.90 -16.13
CA GLY A 184 -12.24 -28.60 -15.53
C GLY A 184 -11.99 -28.95 -14.06
N ALA A 185 -13.04 -28.93 -13.27
CA ALA A 185 -13.06 -29.28 -11.84
C ALA A 185 -12.68 -30.76 -11.57
N ASP A 186 -12.51 -31.57 -12.61
CA ASP A 186 -12.33 -33.04 -12.53
C ASP A 186 -10.90 -33.50 -12.26
N ARG A 187 -9.94 -32.61 -12.06
CA ARG A 187 -8.60 -33.04 -11.64
C ARG A 187 -8.55 -33.22 -10.13
N GLY A 188 -8.85 -34.45 -9.67
CA GLY A 188 -8.60 -34.93 -8.31
C GLY A 188 -7.12 -34.78 -7.93
N GLY A 189 -6.80 -33.70 -7.24
CA GLY A 189 -5.50 -33.35 -6.73
C GLY A 189 -5.68 -32.28 -5.65
N ALA A 190 -4.61 -31.68 -5.14
CA ALA A 190 -4.65 -30.58 -4.16
C ALA A 190 -5.63 -29.44 -4.54
N ALA A 191 -5.88 -29.25 -5.84
CA ALA A 191 -6.93 -28.37 -6.39
C ALA A 191 -8.36 -28.79 -5.98
N GLY A 192 -8.65 -30.08 -5.86
CA GLY A 192 -9.97 -30.59 -5.44
C GLY A 192 -10.24 -30.36 -3.95
N LYS A 193 -9.22 -30.45 -3.09
CA LYS A 193 -9.34 -30.15 -1.65
C LYS A 193 -9.49 -28.64 -1.37
N ALA A 194 -8.82 -27.79 -2.15
CA ALA A 194 -8.99 -26.34 -2.06
C ALA A 194 -10.39 -25.89 -2.54
N ALA A 195 -10.99 -26.59 -3.51
CA ALA A 195 -12.34 -26.34 -4.00
C ALA A 195 -13.43 -26.61 -2.94
N SER A 196 -13.15 -27.41 -1.92
CA SER A 196 -14.08 -27.78 -0.84
C SER A 196 -14.12 -26.77 0.31
N ARG A 197 -13.19 -25.80 0.39
CA ARG A 197 -13.18 -24.82 1.46
C ARG A 197 -14.27 -23.77 1.26
N LYS A 198 -15.18 -23.66 2.23
CA LYS A 198 -16.20 -22.61 2.23
C LYS A 198 -15.53 -21.25 2.52
N VAL A 199 -16.01 -20.20 1.85
CA VAL A 199 -15.56 -18.82 2.16
C VAL A 199 -16.04 -18.45 3.56
N ASP A 200 -15.16 -17.92 4.38
CA ASP A 200 -15.49 -17.36 5.69
C ASP A 200 -16.08 -15.94 5.49
N TRP A 201 -17.38 -15.89 5.15
CA TRP A 201 -18.09 -14.62 5.02
C TRP A 201 -18.19 -13.83 6.31
N PRO A 202 -18.43 -14.46 7.50
CA PRO A 202 -18.40 -13.75 8.77
C PRO A 202 -17.03 -13.13 9.08
N GLY A 203 -15.95 -13.91 8.94
CA GLY A 203 -14.59 -13.39 9.13
C GLY A 203 -14.25 -12.26 8.16
N THR A 204 -14.63 -12.40 6.87
CA THR A 204 -14.44 -11.34 5.86
C THR A 204 -15.20 -10.06 6.24
N ALA A 205 -16.49 -10.17 6.60
CA ALA A 205 -17.30 -9.03 6.97
C ALA A 205 -16.75 -8.28 8.21
N LEU A 206 -16.32 -9.05 9.22
CA LEU A 206 -15.71 -8.50 10.43
C LEU A 206 -14.38 -7.79 10.12
N CYS A 207 -13.54 -8.37 9.26
CA CYS A 207 -12.27 -7.78 8.84
C CYS A 207 -12.50 -6.44 8.10
N VAL A 208 -13.44 -6.41 7.16
CA VAL A 208 -13.80 -5.19 6.41
C VAL A 208 -14.37 -4.13 7.35
N ALA A 209 -15.31 -4.50 8.23
CA ALA A 209 -15.95 -3.57 9.16
C ALA A 209 -14.92 -3.00 10.17
N MET A 210 -14.09 -3.85 10.76
CA MET A 210 -13.04 -3.46 11.70
C MET A 210 -12.05 -2.47 11.08
N THR A 211 -11.47 -2.85 9.94
CA THR A 211 -10.46 -2.02 9.27
C THR A 211 -11.07 -0.74 8.70
N GLY A 212 -12.31 -0.80 8.20
CA GLY A 212 -13.05 0.36 7.73
C GLY A 212 -13.35 1.35 8.85
N ALA A 213 -13.84 0.87 10.00
CA ALA A 213 -14.13 1.71 11.17
C ALA A 213 -12.84 2.37 11.71
N LEU A 214 -11.74 1.60 11.83
CA LEU A 214 -10.45 2.13 12.26
C LEU A 214 -9.91 3.19 11.29
N THR A 215 -9.96 2.91 9.99
CA THR A 215 -9.50 3.84 8.96
C THR A 215 -10.31 5.14 8.98
N LEU A 216 -11.65 5.04 9.07
CA LEU A 216 -12.54 6.19 9.15
C LEU A 216 -12.24 7.03 10.40
N ALA A 217 -12.09 6.40 11.56
CA ALA A 217 -11.73 7.09 12.80
C ALA A 217 -10.42 7.85 12.69
N LEU A 218 -9.38 7.22 12.10
CA LEU A 218 -8.07 7.84 11.92
C LEU A 218 -8.14 9.02 10.94
N LEU A 219 -8.80 8.87 9.79
CA LEU A 219 -8.86 9.93 8.78
C LEU A 219 -9.72 11.13 9.23
N GLN A 220 -10.80 10.88 9.98
CA GLN A 220 -11.72 11.92 10.40
C GLN A 220 -11.45 12.46 11.81
N GLY A 221 -10.53 11.87 12.55
CA GLY A 221 -10.22 12.25 13.92
C GLY A 221 -9.84 13.72 14.10
N ASN A 222 -9.08 14.30 13.17
CA ASN A 222 -8.72 15.72 13.19
C ASN A 222 -9.89 16.63 12.82
N THR A 223 -10.83 16.18 11.98
CA THR A 223 -11.96 16.99 11.48
C THR A 223 -13.14 16.95 12.45
N TRP A 224 -13.48 15.76 12.96
CA TRP A 224 -14.63 15.58 13.86
C TRP A 224 -14.27 15.71 15.34
N GLY A 225 -12.96 15.78 15.65
CA GLY A 225 -12.42 15.83 17.01
C GLY A 225 -12.24 14.45 17.62
N TRP A 226 -11.03 14.21 18.17
CA TRP A 226 -10.63 12.91 18.74
C TRP A 226 -11.48 12.48 19.94
N ALA A 227 -12.05 13.43 20.67
CA ALA A 227 -12.94 13.19 21.81
C ALA A 227 -14.42 13.12 21.41
N SER A 228 -14.77 13.26 20.13
CA SER A 228 -16.16 13.18 19.70
C SER A 228 -16.74 11.78 19.93
N PRO A 229 -18.01 11.65 20.32
CA PRO A 229 -18.64 10.35 20.53
C PRO A 229 -18.55 9.43 19.31
N VAL A 230 -18.59 10.01 18.10
CA VAL A 230 -18.48 9.26 16.84
C VAL A 230 -17.08 8.62 16.70
N ILE A 231 -16.01 9.39 16.89
CA ILE A 231 -14.63 8.84 16.77
C ILE A 231 -14.36 7.82 17.87
N VAL A 232 -14.77 8.11 19.11
CA VAL A 232 -14.61 7.17 20.23
C VAL A 232 -15.39 5.87 19.96
N SER A 233 -16.62 5.95 19.44
CA SER A 233 -17.42 4.77 19.11
C SER A 233 -16.82 3.96 17.95
N LEU A 234 -16.24 4.61 16.94
CA LEU A 234 -15.53 3.93 15.84
C LEU A 234 -14.29 3.20 16.33
N LEU A 235 -13.49 3.82 17.20
CA LEU A 235 -12.28 3.19 17.78
C LEU A 235 -12.65 2.01 18.70
N ALA A 236 -13.62 2.20 19.60
CA ALA A 236 -14.11 1.15 20.48
C ALA A 236 -14.77 0.02 19.67
N GLY A 237 -15.61 0.37 18.69
CA GLY A 237 -16.22 -0.58 17.77
C GLY A 237 -15.21 -1.39 16.98
N SER A 238 -14.15 -0.75 16.47
CA SER A 238 -13.05 -1.45 15.79
C SER A 238 -12.35 -2.46 16.71
N ALA A 239 -12.11 -2.11 17.98
CA ALA A 239 -11.50 -3.02 18.96
C ALA A 239 -12.43 -4.21 19.26
N VAL A 240 -13.75 -3.98 19.43
CA VAL A 240 -14.75 -5.05 19.62
C VAL A 240 -14.83 -5.94 18.39
N LEU A 241 -14.85 -5.38 17.18
CA LEU A 241 -14.86 -6.12 15.93
C LEU A 241 -13.59 -6.96 15.75
N LEU A 242 -12.42 -6.46 16.19
CA LEU A 242 -11.17 -7.24 16.22
C LEU A 242 -11.29 -8.46 17.16
N ALA A 243 -11.83 -8.26 18.37
CA ALA A 243 -12.04 -9.36 19.29
C ALA A 243 -13.05 -10.39 18.73
N ALA A 244 -14.13 -9.92 18.11
CA ALA A 244 -15.12 -10.78 17.44
C ALA A 244 -14.49 -11.53 16.26
N PHE A 245 -13.67 -10.88 15.45
CA PHE A 245 -12.92 -11.51 14.35
C PHE A 245 -12.02 -12.64 14.87
N CYS A 246 -11.23 -12.38 15.91
CA CYS A 246 -10.37 -13.41 16.52
C CYS A 246 -11.17 -14.60 17.09
N LEU A 247 -12.36 -14.34 17.65
CA LEU A 247 -13.23 -15.40 18.18
C LEU A 247 -13.86 -16.24 17.06
N VAL A 248 -14.31 -15.59 15.99
CA VAL A 248 -14.91 -16.26 14.81
C VAL A 248 -13.85 -17.11 14.11
N GLU A 249 -12.67 -16.56 13.84
CA GLU A 249 -11.57 -17.29 13.21
C GLU A 249 -11.15 -18.55 14.00
N ARG A 250 -11.10 -18.46 15.34
CA ARG A 250 -10.80 -19.61 16.21
C ARG A 250 -11.86 -20.70 16.18
N ARG A 251 -13.10 -20.39 15.82
CA ARG A 251 -14.24 -21.31 15.79
C ARG A 251 -14.65 -21.72 14.38
N SER A 252 -14.13 -21.04 13.36
CA SER A 252 -14.48 -21.31 11.97
C SER A 252 -13.92 -22.66 11.52
N ALA A 253 -14.74 -23.45 10.86
CA ALA A 253 -14.32 -24.70 10.23
C ALA A 253 -13.43 -24.47 8.99
N SER A 254 -13.43 -23.26 8.46
CA SER A 254 -12.63 -22.85 7.28
C SER A 254 -12.11 -21.42 7.49
N PRO A 255 -11.23 -21.19 8.49
CA PRO A 255 -10.78 -19.85 8.84
C PRO A 255 -10.05 -19.20 7.67
N MET A 256 -10.20 -17.86 7.53
CA MET A 256 -9.38 -17.06 6.61
C MET A 256 -7.92 -17.11 7.02
N VAL A 257 -7.69 -17.09 8.33
CA VAL A 257 -6.37 -17.05 8.95
C VAL A 257 -6.29 -18.19 9.95
N ASP A 258 -5.42 -19.15 9.71
CA ASP A 258 -5.08 -20.11 10.75
C ASP A 258 -4.23 -19.40 11.82
N VAL A 259 -4.89 -19.05 12.93
CA VAL A 259 -4.25 -18.34 14.04
C VAL A 259 -3.08 -19.13 14.61
N SER A 260 -3.06 -20.46 14.44
CA SER A 260 -1.96 -21.31 14.91
C SER A 260 -0.64 -21.01 14.17
N ILE A 261 -0.71 -20.68 12.89
CA ILE A 261 0.48 -20.33 12.09
C ILE A 261 1.08 -19.00 12.57
N LEU A 262 0.25 -18.07 13.10
CA LEU A 262 0.72 -16.83 13.69
C LEU A 262 1.49 -17.03 15.00
N THR A 263 1.42 -18.21 15.61
CA THR A 263 2.26 -18.54 16.78
C THR A 263 3.70 -18.90 16.39
N GLU A 264 3.97 -19.18 15.11
CA GLU A 264 5.33 -19.41 14.61
C GLU A 264 6.06 -18.06 14.47
N PRO A 265 7.12 -17.82 15.28
CA PRO A 265 7.72 -16.49 15.39
C PRO A 265 8.30 -15.94 14.07
N THR A 266 8.80 -16.83 13.19
CA THR A 266 9.38 -16.42 11.91
C THR A 266 8.30 -15.96 10.95
N TYR A 267 7.17 -16.65 10.90
CA TYR A 267 6.04 -16.28 10.06
C TYR A 267 5.37 -14.99 10.56
N ALA A 268 5.02 -14.94 11.85
CA ALA A 268 4.43 -13.76 12.48
C ALA A 268 5.32 -12.51 12.29
N GLY A 269 6.62 -12.67 12.53
CA GLY A 269 7.61 -11.62 12.29
C GLY A 269 7.66 -11.17 10.83
N SER A 270 7.56 -12.10 9.88
CA SER A 270 7.56 -11.77 8.45
C SER A 270 6.31 -10.99 8.03
N VAL A 271 5.13 -11.38 8.52
CA VAL A 271 3.86 -10.68 8.27
C VAL A 271 3.90 -9.27 8.88
N LEU A 272 4.40 -9.14 10.11
CA LEU A 272 4.55 -7.86 10.80
C LEU A 272 5.50 -6.92 10.04
N VAL A 273 6.64 -7.44 9.55
CA VAL A 273 7.56 -6.67 8.70
C VAL A 273 6.86 -6.22 7.43
N GLY A 274 6.13 -7.13 6.78
CA GLY A 274 5.36 -6.81 5.58
C GLY A 274 4.38 -5.66 5.79
N PHE A 275 3.60 -5.72 6.86
CA PHE A 275 2.66 -4.68 7.25
C PHE A 275 3.35 -3.34 7.54
N VAL A 276 4.37 -3.35 8.42
CA VAL A 276 5.01 -2.12 8.91
C VAL A 276 5.85 -1.42 7.83
N ILE A 277 6.56 -2.16 6.99
CA ILE A 277 7.31 -1.56 5.87
C ILE A 277 6.37 -0.88 4.88
N GLN A 278 5.23 -1.50 4.56
CA GLN A 278 4.26 -0.87 3.68
C GLN A 278 3.61 0.36 4.34
N ALA A 279 3.29 0.29 5.63
CA ALA A 279 2.75 1.42 6.36
C ALA A 279 3.73 2.59 6.44
N ALA A 280 5.00 2.31 6.78
CA ALA A 280 5.99 3.34 7.06
C ALA A 280 6.69 3.92 5.83
N LEU A 281 6.73 3.19 4.71
CA LEU A 281 7.46 3.62 3.51
C LEU A 281 6.54 3.92 2.32
N ILE A 282 5.49 3.13 2.09
CA ILE A 282 4.54 3.38 0.99
C ILE A 282 3.46 4.39 1.42
N GLY A 283 2.94 4.28 2.66
CA GLY A 283 1.96 5.25 3.18
C GLY A 283 2.38 6.70 3.02
N PRO A 284 3.61 7.11 3.41
CA PRO A 284 4.08 8.49 3.26
C PRO A 284 4.35 8.95 1.82
N MET A 285 4.40 8.06 0.82
CA MET A 285 4.72 8.45 -0.57
C MET A 285 3.76 9.49 -1.14
N ALA A 286 2.48 9.44 -0.74
CA ALA A 286 1.50 10.45 -1.12
C ALA A 286 1.89 11.84 -0.59
N PHE A 287 2.28 11.94 0.68
CA PHE A 287 2.70 13.20 1.31
C PHE A 287 4.03 13.69 0.77
N LEU A 288 4.95 12.78 0.46
CA LEU A 288 6.22 13.12 -0.17
C LEU A 288 6.01 13.66 -1.60
N SER A 289 5.03 13.12 -2.33
CA SER A 289 4.62 13.66 -3.65
C SER A 289 4.02 15.07 -3.53
N LEU A 290 3.11 15.27 -2.55
CA LEU A 290 2.57 16.59 -2.24
C LEU A 290 3.69 17.59 -1.87
N TYR A 291 4.64 17.15 -1.07
CA TYR A 291 5.80 17.96 -0.69
C TYR A 291 6.65 18.33 -1.91
N ALA A 292 7.01 17.35 -2.74
CA ALA A 292 7.84 17.57 -3.93
C ALA A 292 7.20 18.57 -4.90
N GLN A 293 5.88 18.46 -5.14
CA GLN A 293 5.18 19.35 -6.05
C GLN A 293 4.87 20.74 -5.46
N ASN A 294 4.59 20.83 -4.17
CA ASN A 294 4.12 22.06 -3.55
C ASN A 294 5.21 22.87 -2.84
N ILE A 295 6.31 22.24 -2.43
CA ILE A 295 7.46 22.92 -1.80
C ILE A 295 8.62 23.09 -2.79
N TYR A 296 9.03 22.01 -3.47
CA TYR A 296 10.07 22.11 -4.53
C TYR A 296 9.53 22.58 -5.88
N ARG A 297 8.20 22.76 -6.01
CA ARG A 297 7.52 23.20 -7.24
C ARG A 297 7.83 22.30 -8.45
N LEU A 298 8.06 21.02 -8.21
CA LEU A 298 8.29 20.07 -9.29
C LEU A 298 6.99 19.83 -10.08
N THR A 299 7.16 19.62 -11.38
CA THR A 299 6.05 19.09 -12.21
C THR A 299 5.78 17.62 -11.85
N PRO A 300 4.60 17.07 -12.19
CA PRO A 300 4.31 15.64 -12.00
C PRO A 300 5.37 14.72 -12.60
N ALA A 301 5.87 15.03 -13.80
CA ALA A 301 6.94 14.27 -14.46
C ALA A 301 8.27 14.35 -13.69
N GLN A 302 8.65 15.53 -13.22
CA GLN A 302 9.84 15.69 -12.38
C GLN A 302 9.69 14.97 -11.04
N THR A 303 8.49 14.96 -10.47
CA THR A 303 8.18 14.18 -9.25
C THR A 303 8.33 12.68 -9.51
N GLY A 304 7.86 12.19 -10.66
CA GLY A 304 8.09 10.81 -11.09
C GLY A 304 9.58 10.46 -11.21
N LEU A 305 10.39 11.35 -11.80
CA LEU A 305 11.85 11.19 -11.86
C LEU A 305 12.50 11.25 -10.48
N CYS A 306 12.01 12.11 -9.57
CA CYS A 306 12.48 12.18 -8.19
C CYS A 306 12.30 10.82 -7.46
N PHE A 307 11.23 10.06 -7.76
CA PHE A 307 10.97 8.74 -7.16
C PHE A 307 11.66 7.58 -7.89
N LEU A 308 12.32 7.83 -9.02
CA LEU A 308 13.03 6.77 -9.77
C LEU A 308 14.09 6.03 -8.92
N PRO A 309 14.90 6.69 -8.03
CA PRO A 309 15.85 5.99 -7.16
C PRO A 309 15.17 4.99 -6.22
N PHE A 310 14.00 5.32 -5.66
CA PHE A 310 13.19 4.39 -4.87
C PHE A 310 12.77 3.17 -5.69
N SER A 311 12.22 3.41 -6.86
CA SER A 311 11.71 2.38 -7.74
C SER A 311 12.79 1.46 -8.29
N ALA A 312 13.91 2.04 -8.73
CA ALA A 312 15.06 1.29 -9.26
C ALA A 312 15.69 0.41 -8.18
N SER A 313 15.90 0.94 -6.98
CA SER A 313 16.46 0.17 -5.86
C SER A 313 15.52 -0.95 -5.41
N ALA A 314 14.19 -0.70 -5.38
CA ALA A 314 13.20 -1.72 -5.07
C ALA A 314 13.26 -2.88 -6.07
N LEU A 315 13.31 -2.59 -7.37
CA LEU A 315 13.41 -3.60 -8.42
C LEU A 315 14.71 -4.40 -8.34
N ILE A 316 15.86 -3.72 -8.22
CA ILE A 316 17.19 -4.36 -8.15
C ILE A 316 17.26 -5.29 -6.93
N VAL A 317 16.84 -4.80 -5.76
CA VAL A 317 16.91 -5.59 -4.53
C VAL A 317 15.91 -6.74 -4.56
N ALA A 318 14.69 -6.55 -5.05
CA ALA A 318 13.72 -7.65 -5.21
C ALA A 318 14.29 -8.77 -6.11
N ALA A 319 14.98 -8.42 -7.18
CA ALA A 319 15.57 -9.39 -8.10
C ALA A 319 16.79 -10.14 -7.51
N THR A 320 17.55 -9.50 -6.62
CA THR A 320 18.84 -10.02 -6.13
C THR A 320 18.79 -10.64 -4.74
N CYS A 321 17.81 -10.25 -3.88
CA CYS A 321 17.75 -10.67 -2.48
C CYS A 321 17.18 -12.09 -2.25
N GLY A 322 16.71 -12.81 -3.27
CA GLY A 322 16.10 -14.13 -3.14
C GLY A 322 16.94 -15.19 -2.42
N GLY A 323 18.26 -15.03 -2.36
CA GLY A 323 19.17 -15.88 -1.61
C GLY A 323 19.45 -15.45 -0.16
N ALA A 324 18.93 -14.31 0.28
CA ALA A 324 19.31 -13.71 1.56
C ALA A 324 18.94 -14.59 2.77
N VAL A 325 17.73 -15.16 2.78
CA VAL A 325 17.27 -16.06 3.86
C VAL A 325 18.17 -17.28 3.98
N ARG A 326 18.58 -17.86 2.85
CA ARG A 326 19.49 -19.02 2.83
C ARG A 326 20.89 -18.65 3.33
N ARG A 327 21.41 -17.47 2.97
CA ARG A 327 22.76 -17.02 3.34
C ARG A 327 22.86 -16.51 4.77
N HIS A 328 21.91 -15.72 5.22
CA HIS A 328 21.97 -14.99 6.50
C HIS A 328 20.98 -15.50 7.56
N GLY A 329 19.95 -16.28 7.15
CA GLY A 329 18.84 -16.71 7.98
C GLY A 329 17.69 -15.70 8.02
N ALA A 330 16.53 -16.15 8.51
CA ALA A 330 15.29 -15.36 8.52
C ALA A 330 15.43 -14.09 9.38
N ARG A 331 15.91 -14.22 10.63
CA ARG A 331 16.09 -13.10 11.57
C ARG A 331 16.94 -11.97 10.98
N ALA A 332 18.13 -12.29 10.47
CA ALA A 332 19.03 -11.28 9.92
C ALA A 332 18.46 -10.62 8.67
N SER A 333 17.75 -11.39 7.83
CA SER A 333 17.10 -10.85 6.63
C SER A 333 15.96 -9.89 6.98
N LEU A 334 15.09 -10.24 7.94
CA LEU A 334 14.00 -9.38 8.41
C LEU A 334 14.53 -8.12 9.11
N LEU A 335 15.55 -8.25 9.97
CA LEU A 335 16.21 -7.11 10.61
C LEU A 335 16.85 -6.17 9.58
N GLY A 336 17.52 -6.72 8.56
CA GLY A 336 18.12 -5.93 7.48
C GLY A 336 17.09 -5.08 6.73
N ILE A 337 15.91 -5.64 6.45
CA ILE A 337 14.79 -4.90 5.82
C ILE A 337 14.36 -3.74 6.71
N VAL A 338 14.07 -4.02 7.98
CA VAL A 338 13.50 -3.02 8.90
C VAL A 338 14.51 -1.92 9.20
N LEU A 339 15.78 -2.27 9.48
CA LEU A 339 16.84 -1.28 9.73
C LEU A 339 17.14 -0.44 8.49
N GLY A 340 17.14 -1.04 7.30
CA GLY A 340 17.24 -0.31 6.04
C GLY A 340 16.11 0.71 5.86
N GLY A 341 14.89 0.33 6.22
CA GLY A 341 13.72 1.22 6.24
C GLY A 341 13.85 2.36 7.26
N VAL A 342 14.32 2.06 8.48
CA VAL A 342 14.59 3.08 9.52
C VAL A 342 15.60 4.10 9.03
N ILE A 343 16.76 3.64 8.54
CA ILE A 343 17.82 4.53 8.04
C ILE A 343 17.29 5.35 6.85
N GLY A 344 16.56 4.72 5.93
CA GLY A 344 15.94 5.41 4.80
C GLY A 344 15.00 6.53 5.25
N SER A 345 14.11 6.26 6.22
CA SER A 345 13.21 7.27 6.79
C SER A 345 13.97 8.39 7.50
N CYS A 346 15.01 8.05 8.29
CA CYS A 346 15.85 9.06 8.96
C CYS A 346 16.57 9.97 7.94
N LEU A 347 17.08 9.41 6.85
CA LEU A 347 17.70 10.21 5.77
C LEU A 347 16.67 11.11 5.07
N LEU A 348 15.44 10.63 4.87
CA LEU A 348 14.37 11.47 4.35
C LEU A 348 13.98 12.61 5.29
N MET A 349 14.18 12.47 6.61
CA MET A 349 13.96 13.56 7.58
C MET A 349 15.01 14.66 7.51
N LEU A 350 16.18 14.43 6.90
CA LEU A 350 17.23 15.45 6.70
C LEU A 350 16.84 16.53 5.68
N LEU A 351 15.64 16.46 5.10
CA LEU A 351 15.05 17.43 4.16
C LEU A 351 14.99 18.87 4.68
N ARG A 352 15.05 19.07 5.99
CA ARG A 352 14.82 20.35 6.64
C ARG A 352 15.73 21.44 6.05
N GLY A 353 15.12 22.42 5.39
CA GLY A 353 15.80 23.59 4.87
C GLY A 353 16.58 23.41 3.56
N SER A 354 16.60 22.21 2.94
CA SER A 354 17.31 22.03 1.68
C SER A 354 16.56 22.70 0.52
N SER A 355 17.32 23.33 -0.38
CA SER A 355 16.77 23.96 -1.57
C SER A 355 16.61 22.99 -2.75
N THR A 356 17.13 21.77 -2.63
CA THR A 356 17.16 20.81 -3.73
C THR A 356 16.58 19.45 -3.32
N TRP A 357 15.81 18.84 -4.22
CA TRP A 357 15.23 17.52 -4.06
C TRP A 357 16.26 16.37 -4.09
N LEU A 358 17.49 16.63 -4.55
CA LEU A 358 18.56 15.62 -4.63
C LEU A 358 18.91 15.02 -3.24
N VAL A 359 18.67 15.75 -2.17
CA VAL A 359 18.85 15.27 -0.79
C VAL A 359 17.95 14.09 -0.45
N LEU A 360 16.83 13.91 -1.17
CA LEU A 360 15.94 12.75 -1.00
C LEU A 360 16.56 11.42 -1.49
N ILE A 361 17.50 11.47 -2.43
CA ILE A 361 17.98 10.28 -3.16
C ILE A 361 18.48 9.18 -2.21
N PRO A 362 19.38 9.43 -1.23
CA PRO A 362 19.87 8.36 -0.36
C PRO A 362 18.76 7.69 0.45
N GLY A 363 17.82 8.49 0.98
CA GLY A 363 16.67 7.98 1.72
C GLY A 363 15.73 7.17 0.84
N LEU A 364 15.44 7.63 -0.38
CA LEU A 364 14.61 6.93 -1.36
C LEU A 364 15.24 5.60 -1.80
N VAL A 365 16.56 5.55 -2.00
CA VAL A 365 17.27 4.32 -2.35
C VAL A 365 17.12 3.27 -1.25
N LEU A 366 17.33 3.63 0.01
CA LEU A 366 17.21 2.68 1.13
C LEU A 366 15.75 2.26 1.38
N ALA A 367 14.81 3.21 1.31
CA ALA A 367 13.38 2.91 1.43
C ALA A 367 12.89 1.97 0.32
N GLY A 368 13.32 2.22 -0.93
CA GLY A 368 13.03 1.34 -2.05
C GLY A 368 13.64 -0.05 -1.90
N ALA A 369 14.92 -0.13 -1.49
CA ALA A 369 15.60 -1.40 -1.22
C ALA A 369 14.87 -2.23 -0.16
N ALA A 370 14.44 -1.60 0.96
CA ALA A 370 13.67 -2.26 2.01
C ALA A 370 12.32 -2.76 1.49
N THR A 371 11.61 -1.94 0.71
CA THR A 371 10.32 -2.32 0.11
C THR A 371 10.46 -3.50 -0.86
N GLY A 372 11.47 -3.47 -1.74
CA GLY A 372 11.75 -4.55 -2.69
C GLY A 372 12.13 -5.86 -2.01
N ALA A 373 12.99 -5.79 -0.98
CA ALA A 373 13.36 -6.95 -0.19
C ALA A 373 12.13 -7.55 0.55
N THR A 374 11.24 -6.70 1.05
CA THR A 374 10.00 -7.14 1.73
C THR A 374 9.16 -8.04 0.83
N GLY A 375 8.90 -7.63 -0.41
CA GLY A 375 8.11 -8.42 -1.35
C GLY A 375 8.66 -9.83 -1.57
N THR A 376 9.97 -9.96 -1.72
CA THR A 376 10.63 -11.24 -1.99
C THR A 376 10.79 -12.08 -0.73
N ILE A 377 11.34 -11.51 0.35
CA ILE A 377 11.72 -12.26 1.57
C ILE A 377 10.49 -12.66 2.36
N VAL A 378 9.51 -11.77 2.53
CA VAL A 378 8.26 -12.08 3.27
C VAL A 378 7.46 -13.17 2.56
N ASN A 379 7.33 -13.11 1.22
CA ASN A 379 6.67 -14.18 0.47
C ASN A 379 7.42 -15.51 0.58
N GLN A 380 8.76 -15.49 0.52
CA GLN A 380 9.56 -16.70 0.68
C GLN A 380 9.37 -17.33 2.07
N LEU A 381 9.37 -16.53 3.13
CA LEU A 381 9.15 -17.01 4.50
C LEU A 381 7.71 -17.52 4.68
N ALA A 382 6.70 -16.83 4.13
CA ALA A 382 5.31 -17.26 4.19
C ALA A 382 5.08 -18.63 3.55
N VAL A 383 5.72 -18.89 2.41
CA VAL A 383 5.63 -20.20 1.73
C VAL A 383 6.44 -21.28 2.46
N SER A 384 7.61 -20.92 3.03
CA SER A 384 8.47 -21.90 3.71
C SER A 384 8.01 -22.30 5.11
N SER A 385 7.12 -21.52 5.74
CA SER A 385 6.54 -21.79 7.05
C SER A 385 5.23 -22.59 6.97
N ALA A 386 4.80 -22.98 5.78
CA ALA A 386 3.52 -23.64 5.54
C ALA A 386 3.71 -24.97 4.80
N ASP A 387 2.82 -25.92 5.08
CA ASP A 387 2.69 -27.13 4.26
C ASP A 387 2.16 -26.81 2.86
N GLU A 388 2.30 -27.73 1.90
CA GLU A 388 1.84 -27.52 0.51
C GLU A 388 0.35 -27.13 0.43
N ASP A 389 -0.49 -27.64 1.33
CA ASP A 389 -1.93 -27.36 1.38
C ASP A 389 -2.26 -25.97 1.97
N THR A 390 -1.38 -25.37 2.79
CA THR A 390 -1.60 -24.09 3.48
C THR A 390 -0.78 -22.93 2.92
N ALA A 391 0.20 -23.21 2.03
CA ALA A 391 1.08 -22.20 1.45
C ALA A 391 0.34 -21.06 0.70
N GLY A 392 -0.78 -21.39 0.06
CA GLY A 392 -1.66 -20.41 -0.58
C GLY A 392 -2.31 -19.44 0.42
N MET A 393 -2.76 -19.96 1.57
CA MET A 393 -3.38 -19.17 2.64
C MET A 393 -2.36 -18.24 3.30
N THR A 394 -1.18 -18.76 3.66
CA THR A 394 -0.12 -17.96 4.32
C THR A 394 0.41 -16.85 3.44
N SER A 395 0.63 -17.12 2.14
CA SER A 395 1.05 -16.09 1.19
C SER A 395 -0.05 -15.05 0.95
N GLY A 396 -1.32 -15.47 0.87
CA GLY A 396 -2.48 -14.59 0.75
C GLY A 396 -2.62 -13.68 1.97
N PHE A 397 -2.52 -14.22 3.18
CA PHE A 397 -2.56 -13.42 4.41
C PHE A 397 -1.43 -12.39 4.48
N SER A 398 -0.20 -12.79 4.16
CA SER A 398 0.93 -11.87 4.09
C SER A 398 0.71 -10.75 3.06
N ALA A 399 0.10 -11.06 1.92
CA ALA A 399 -0.23 -10.07 0.90
C ALA A 399 -1.33 -9.10 1.38
N SER A 400 -2.39 -9.61 2.03
CA SER A 400 -3.46 -8.81 2.65
C SER A 400 -2.90 -7.90 3.74
N ALA A 401 -2.04 -8.42 4.63
CA ALA A 401 -1.41 -7.64 5.68
C ALA A 401 -0.60 -6.47 5.11
N ARG A 402 0.13 -6.67 4.01
CA ARG A 402 0.85 -5.60 3.33
C ARG A 402 -0.07 -4.50 2.81
N GLN A 403 -1.21 -4.87 2.22
CA GLN A 403 -2.17 -3.88 1.72
C GLN A 403 -2.84 -3.09 2.86
N LEU A 404 -3.22 -3.79 3.94
CA LEU A 404 -3.71 -3.13 5.15
C LEU A 404 -2.66 -2.20 5.78
N GLY A 405 -1.37 -2.57 5.67
CA GLY A 405 -0.26 -1.70 6.04
C GLY A 405 -0.30 -0.37 5.30
N ILE A 406 -0.53 -0.36 3.99
CA ILE A 406 -0.66 0.89 3.20
C ILE A 406 -1.82 1.73 3.74
N VAL A 407 -3.00 1.12 3.94
CA VAL A 407 -4.19 1.82 4.46
C VAL A 407 -3.90 2.50 5.80
N MET A 408 -3.35 1.75 6.75
CA MET A 408 -3.02 2.27 8.07
C MET A 408 -1.91 3.31 8.01
N GLY A 409 -0.92 3.12 7.13
CA GLY A 409 0.17 4.05 6.90
C GLY A 409 -0.34 5.40 6.41
N VAL A 410 -1.15 5.42 5.36
CA VAL A 410 -1.75 6.66 4.83
C VAL A 410 -2.57 7.37 5.91
N ALA A 411 -3.39 6.63 6.68
CA ALA A 411 -4.22 7.21 7.73
C ALA A 411 -3.38 7.80 8.89
N VAL A 412 -2.49 7.00 9.50
CA VAL A 412 -1.69 7.41 10.66
C VAL A 412 -0.71 8.53 10.31
N MET A 413 -0.02 8.40 9.17
CA MET A 413 0.92 9.41 8.72
C MET A 413 0.22 10.72 8.35
N GLY A 414 -0.98 10.63 7.75
CA GLY A 414 -1.79 11.80 7.41
C GLY A 414 -2.25 12.58 8.63
N VAL A 415 -2.74 11.87 9.66
CA VAL A 415 -3.10 12.49 10.95
C VAL A 415 -1.91 13.21 11.56
N SER A 416 -0.74 12.56 11.58
CA SER A 416 0.49 13.13 12.12
C SER A 416 0.92 14.37 11.33
N TYR A 417 0.88 14.29 10.00
CA TYR A 417 1.22 15.38 9.09
C TYR A 417 0.33 16.61 9.31
N GLU A 418 -0.99 16.41 9.26
CA GLU A 418 -1.96 17.49 9.42
C GLU A 418 -1.89 18.15 10.80
N ARG A 419 -1.82 17.34 11.87
CA ARG A 419 -1.80 17.83 13.24
C ARG A 419 -0.56 18.69 13.53
N VAL A 420 0.60 18.27 13.03
CA VAL A 420 1.85 19.02 13.21
C VAL A 420 1.80 20.35 12.44
N ILE A 421 1.34 20.33 11.19
CA ILE A 421 1.19 21.57 10.40
C ILE A 421 0.26 22.55 11.11
N ARG A 422 -0.91 22.10 11.57
CA ARG A 422 -1.87 22.94 12.31
C ARG A 422 -1.22 23.52 13.56
N SER A 423 -0.54 22.69 14.36
CA SER A 423 0.12 23.13 15.59
C SER A 423 1.20 24.19 15.32
N VAL A 424 2.11 23.91 14.37
CA VAL A 424 3.21 24.85 14.03
C VAL A 424 2.66 26.18 13.51
N MET A 425 1.67 26.13 12.62
CA MET A 425 1.10 27.35 12.05
C MET A 425 0.28 28.15 13.07
N THR A 426 -0.48 27.48 13.94
CA THR A 426 -1.30 28.17 14.96
C THR A 426 -0.43 28.87 16.02
N MET A 427 0.69 28.27 16.39
CA MET A 427 1.61 28.81 17.39
C MET A 427 2.54 29.89 16.83
N ALA A 428 2.65 30.04 15.51
CA ALA A 428 3.59 30.96 14.90
C ALA A 428 3.09 32.42 14.96
N PRO A 429 3.86 33.37 15.55
CA PRO A 429 3.46 34.79 15.58
C PRO A 429 3.24 35.40 14.19
N GLN A 430 3.96 34.90 13.18
CA GLN A 430 3.89 35.37 11.79
C GLN A 430 2.49 35.24 11.17
N ILE A 431 1.66 34.30 11.62
CA ILE A 431 0.30 34.15 11.14
C ILE A 431 -0.60 35.33 11.58
N GLY A 432 -0.16 36.06 12.62
CA GLY A 432 -0.81 37.27 13.12
C GLY A 432 -0.93 38.39 12.08
N VAL A 433 -0.03 38.43 11.08
CA VAL A 433 -0.07 39.39 9.96
C VAL A 433 -1.38 39.25 9.14
N LEU A 434 -1.99 38.08 9.15
CA LEU A 434 -3.35 37.87 8.62
C LEU A 434 -4.34 38.35 9.70
N GLY A 435 -4.78 39.61 9.62
CA GLY A 435 -5.62 40.26 10.64
C GLY A 435 -6.91 39.54 10.98
N ARG A 436 -7.55 38.81 10.02
CA ARG A 436 -8.81 38.10 10.20
C ARG A 436 -8.56 36.64 10.62
N THR A 437 -9.27 36.17 11.64
CA THR A 437 -9.22 34.78 12.09
C THR A 437 -9.61 33.80 10.98
N ALA A 438 -10.61 34.15 10.16
CA ALA A 438 -11.04 33.34 9.02
C ALA A 438 -9.94 33.14 7.96
N ASP A 439 -9.10 34.15 7.71
CA ASP A 439 -8.00 34.07 6.77
C ASP A 439 -6.86 33.18 7.29
N ARG A 440 -6.62 33.23 8.62
CA ARG A 440 -5.66 32.34 9.30
C ARG A 440 -6.06 30.88 9.17
N GLU A 441 -7.32 30.56 9.54
CA GLU A 441 -7.87 29.22 9.45
C GLU A 441 -7.88 28.71 7.99
N ARG A 442 -8.20 29.56 7.05
CA ARG A 442 -8.15 29.24 5.62
C ARG A 442 -6.74 28.89 5.17
N LEU A 443 -5.72 29.66 5.55
CA LEU A 443 -4.34 29.34 5.22
C LEU A 443 -3.89 28.04 5.88
N ILE A 444 -4.16 27.87 7.16
CA ILE A 444 -3.82 26.64 7.90
C ILE A 444 -4.44 25.41 7.20
N SER A 445 -5.73 25.48 6.84
CA SER A 445 -6.40 24.37 6.17
C SER A 445 -5.84 24.08 4.79
N LEU A 446 -5.48 25.11 4.00
CA LEU A 446 -4.84 24.94 2.71
C LEU A 446 -3.44 24.33 2.79
N VAL A 447 -2.64 24.74 3.78
CA VAL A 447 -1.31 24.16 3.98
C VAL A 447 -1.43 22.73 4.52
N ALA A 448 -2.31 22.49 5.47
CA ALA A 448 -2.57 21.17 6.03
C ALA A 448 -3.12 20.19 4.98
N SER A 449 -3.90 20.67 3.98
CA SER A 449 -4.33 19.86 2.83
C SER A 449 -3.22 19.56 1.82
N GLY A 450 -1.97 19.90 2.15
CA GLY A 450 -0.81 19.60 1.32
C GLY A 450 -0.51 20.61 0.22
N LYS A 451 -1.26 21.72 0.12
CA LYS A 451 -1.00 22.75 -0.91
C LYS A 451 0.31 23.51 -0.72
N GLY A 452 0.92 23.43 0.50
CA GLY A 452 2.22 24.02 0.76
C GLY A 452 2.33 25.47 0.30
N LEU A 453 3.41 25.83 -0.40
CA LEU A 453 3.61 27.18 -0.92
C LEU A 453 2.58 27.61 -2.00
N ARG A 454 1.94 26.65 -2.69
CA ARG A 454 0.85 26.97 -3.65
C ARG A 454 -0.38 27.56 -2.95
N ALA A 455 -0.55 27.34 -1.66
CA ALA A 455 -1.60 28.00 -0.88
C ALA A 455 -1.48 29.53 -0.90
N LEU A 456 -0.25 30.04 -1.00
CA LEU A 456 0.03 31.48 -1.09
C LEU A 456 -0.16 32.04 -2.50
N ASP A 457 -0.04 31.23 -3.56
CA ASP A 457 -0.21 31.68 -4.96
C ASP A 457 -1.67 32.04 -5.28
N GLY A 458 -2.62 31.29 -4.68
CA GLY A 458 -4.06 31.52 -4.84
C GLY A 458 -4.68 32.53 -3.85
N TRP A 459 -3.86 33.22 -3.06
CA TRP A 459 -4.34 34.20 -2.11
C TRP A 459 -4.81 35.48 -2.84
N PRO A 460 -5.86 36.17 -2.36
CA PRO A 460 -6.40 37.36 -3.02
C PRO A 460 -5.32 38.39 -3.40
N THR A 461 -5.41 38.96 -4.60
CA THR A 461 -4.43 39.87 -5.18
C THR A 461 -4.17 41.13 -4.35
N ALA A 462 -5.07 41.47 -3.42
CA ALA A 462 -4.91 42.54 -2.44
C ALA A 462 -3.83 42.28 -1.39
N THR A 463 -3.25 41.05 -1.33
CA THR A 463 -2.23 40.70 -0.34
C THR A 463 -0.86 41.21 -0.83
N PRO A 464 -0.20 42.12 -0.11
CA PRO A 464 1.09 42.65 -0.52
C PRO A 464 2.13 41.53 -0.71
N ALA A 465 3.01 41.67 -1.71
CA ALA A 465 4.12 40.74 -1.95
C ALA A 465 4.99 40.54 -0.70
N ALA A 466 5.14 41.57 0.13
CA ALA A 466 5.81 41.52 1.42
C ALA A 466 5.16 40.52 2.40
N MET A 467 3.83 40.39 2.41
CA MET A 467 3.14 39.44 3.28
C MET A 467 3.40 37.98 2.83
N ARG A 468 3.44 37.73 1.51
CA ARG A 468 3.78 36.40 0.97
C ARG A 468 5.21 36.01 1.33
N SER A 469 6.17 36.93 1.25
CA SER A 469 7.57 36.68 1.63
C SER A 469 7.73 36.36 3.12
N HIS A 470 6.90 36.95 3.98
CA HIS A 470 6.90 36.65 5.42
C HIS A 470 6.25 35.30 5.77
N LEU A 471 5.22 34.88 5.02
CA LEU A 471 4.51 33.62 5.28
C LEU A 471 5.16 32.41 4.62
N ALA A 472 5.91 32.56 3.53
CA ALA A 472 6.54 31.45 2.84
C ALA A 472 7.50 30.62 3.69
N PRO A 473 8.40 31.20 4.52
CA PRO A 473 9.24 30.44 5.44
C PRO A 473 8.42 29.66 6.48
N LEU A 474 7.34 30.25 7.00
CA LEU A 474 6.45 29.57 7.94
C LEU A 474 5.76 28.37 7.30
N VAL A 475 5.18 28.54 6.11
CA VAL A 475 4.54 27.45 5.39
C VAL A 475 5.53 26.32 5.10
N ARG A 476 6.75 26.65 4.69
CA ARG A 476 7.81 25.68 4.46
C ARG A 476 8.17 24.94 5.74
N SER A 477 8.45 25.66 6.83
CA SER A 477 8.83 25.04 8.11
C SER A 477 7.72 24.17 8.70
N ALA A 478 6.46 24.56 8.56
CA ALA A 478 5.31 23.76 8.99
C ALA A 478 5.19 22.46 8.18
N THR A 479 5.36 22.55 6.87
CA THR A 479 5.31 21.37 5.96
C THR A 479 6.50 20.43 6.20
N ASP A 480 7.72 20.98 6.41
CA ASP A 480 8.92 20.22 6.76
C ASP A 480 8.74 19.48 8.08
N ALA A 481 8.18 20.15 9.10
CA ALA A 481 7.89 19.54 10.39
C ALA A 481 6.83 18.44 10.27
N GLY A 482 5.74 18.68 9.52
CA GLY A 482 4.68 17.72 9.30
C GLY A 482 5.20 16.44 8.65
N LEU A 483 5.96 16.56 7.54
CA LEU A 483 6.56 15.42 6.87
C LEU A 483 7.61 14.72 7.75
N GLY A 484 8.46 15.49 8.44
CA GLY A 484 9.49 14.96 9.34
C GLY A 484 8.89 14.12 10.47
N VAL A 485 7.83 14.60 11.14
CA VAL A 485 7.16 13.84 12.21
C VAL A 485 6.48 12.59 11.65
N SER A 486 5.81 12.67 10.49
CA SER A 486 5.21 11.50 9.86
C SER A 486 6.23 10.40 9.57
N LEU A 487 7.37 10.75 8.96
CA LEU A 487 8.48 9.82 8.71
C LEU A 487 9.10 9.30 10.03
N GLY A 488 9.19 10.16 11.05
CA GLY A 488 9.68 9.80 12.38
C GLY A 488 8.79 8.78 13.09
N VAL A 489 7.48 8.93 13.00
CA VAL A 489 6.51 7.92 13.50
C VAL A 489 6.74 6.58 12.81
N GLY A 490 6.88 6.58 11.48
CA GLY A 490 7.20 5.36 10.73
C GLY A 490 8.53 4.72 11.16
N ALA A 491 9.58 5.52 11.32
CA ALA A 491 10.88 5.06 11.79
C ALA A 491 10.81 4.47 13.21
N ALA A 492 10.08 5.11 14.12
CA ALA A 492 9.90 4.64 15.50
C ALA A 492 9.16 3.29 15.55
N VAL A 493 8.09 3.14 14.77
CA VAL A 493 7.34 1.88 14.67
C VAL A 493 8.22 0.78 14.09
N MET A 494 8.97 1.07 13.01
CA MET A 494 9.92 0.12 12.44
C MET A 494 11.01 -0.29 13.45
N LEU A 495 11.54 0.65 14.23
CA LEU A 495 12.54 0.35 15.27
C LEU A 495 11.97 -0.55 16.37
N ALA A 496 10.73 -0.29 16.82
CA ALA A 496 10.03 -1.16 17.77
C ALA A 496 9.88 -2.59 17.22
N VAL A 497 9.53 -2.72 15.93
CA VAL A 497 9.47 -4.03 15.26
C VAL A 497 10.84 -4.68 15.15
N ALA A 498 11.91 -3.92 14.87
CA ALA A 498 13.27 -4.48 14.87
C ALA A 498 13.67 -5.05 16.23
N ILE A 499 13.35 -4.35 17.32
CA ILE A 499 13.57 -4.83 18.69
C ILE A 499 12.76 -6.12 18.95
N HIS A 500 11.47 -6.12 18.58
CA HIS A 500 10.61 -7.31 18.73
C HIS A 500 11.18 -8.51 17.97
N LEU A 501 11.58 -8.35 16.72
CA LEU A 501 12.20 -9.41 15.91
C LEU A 501 13.51 -9.92 16.53
N ALA A 502 14.30 -9.03 17.09
CA ALA A 502 15.53 -9.38 17.77
C ALA A 502 15.31 -10.23 19.02
N LEU A 503 14.15 -10.13 19.66
CA LEU A 503 13.80 -10.90 20.86
C LEU A 503 13.07 -12.20 20.53
N THR A 504 12.21 -12.23 19.52
CA THR A 504 11.27 -13.32 19.26
C THR A 504 11.70 -14.27 18.16
N VAL A 505 12.30 -13.78 17.07
CA VAL A 505 12.67 -14.62 15.94
C VAL A 505 13.97 -15.38 16.24
N PRO A 506 14.00 -16.73 16.15
CA PRO A 506 15.18 -17.52 16.50
C PRO A 506 16.35 -17.26 15.53
N GLY A 507 17.54 -17.09 16.08
CA GLY A 507 18.78 -16.97 15.33
C GLY A 507 19.23 -18.30 14.72
N ARG A 508 20.15 -18.25 13.75
CA ARG A 508 20.65 -19.43 13.03
C ARG A 508 21.35 -20.45 13.95
N ARG A 509 21.97 -20.00 15.06
CA ARG A 509 22.61 -20.89 16.06
C ARG A 509 21.58 -21.66 16.87
N GLN A 510 20.50 -21.02 17.30
CA GLN A 510 19.44 -21.67 18.09
C GLN A 510 18.70 -22.77 17.31
N LYS A 511 18.47 -22.62 15.99
CA LYS A 511 17.88 -23.71 15.17
C LYS A 511 18.79 -24.95 15.08
N ARG A 512 20.12 -24.79 15.08
CA ARG A 512 21.06 -25.93 15.08
C ARG A 512 21.07 -26.66 16.43
N GLU A 513 21.05 -25.93 17.54
CA GLU A 513 21.04 -26.53 18.88
C GLU A 513 19.73 -27.32 19.15
N VAL A 514 18.58 -26.74 18.73
CA VAL A 514 17.28 -27.43 18.86
C VAL A 514 17.22 -28.68 17.98
N SER A 515 17.73 -28.65 16.74
CA SER A 515 17.75 -29.82 15.86
C SER A 515 18.68 -30.93 16.36
N HIS A 516 19.74 -30.59 17.09
CA HIS A 516 20.62 -31.62 17.74
C HIS A 516 20.00 -32.22 18.99
N LEU A 517 19.15 -31.49 19.72
CA LEU A 517 18.44 -31.99 20.89
C LEU A 517 17.28 -32.98 20.57
N PHE A 518 16.72 -32.88 19.37
CA PHE A 518 15.66 -33.80 18.89
C PHE A 518 16.19 -34.93 17.98
N ALA A 519 17.49 -34.93 17.65
CA ALA A 519 18.13 -35.98 16.87
C ALA A 519 18.95 -36.97 17.74
N SER A 520 19.03 -36.76 19.04
CA SER A 520 19.55 -37.63 20.09
C SER A 520 18.40 -38.25 20.87
#